data_3b55ba0e756469017c9e106169ede676
#
_entry.id   3b55ba0e756469017c9e106169ede676
#
_cell.length_a   1.000
_cell.length_b   1.000
_cell.length_c   1.000
_cell.angle_alpha   90.00
_cell.angle_beta   90.00
_cell.angle_gamma   90.00
#
_symmetry.space_group_name_H-M   'P 1'
#
loop_
_entity.id
_entity.type
_entity.pdbx_description
1 polymer ?
#
loop_
_entity_poly.entity_id
_entity_poly.type
_entity_poly.pdbx_seq_one_letter_code
_entity_poly.pdbx_strand_id
1 'polypeptide(L)'
;TTNNPKDARSTKYSTDIAKFIEAPIFHVNADDPEAALYVAKFAADYREKFKKDVVIDLVCYRRSGHNEADDPSSTQPLMYQAIKTQPTVLKQYKDKLIGEKIISNEEYEKNKKSYRSTIEKGESVAYNLASKSNDDLWFDWDKYLETNWKEDPITSIKQKQIICDIEEICNVPANFEVQKKVKKIFDQRVAMAKGELKFNWGFAEMAAYSSLLSEGYPIRFSGQDI
;
A
#
# COMPACT_ATOMS: atom_id res chain seq x y z
N THR A 1 -3.12 -7.11 -23.21
CA THR A 1 -3.15 -8.53 -23.60
C THR A 1 -3.85 -8.80 -24.91
N THR A 2 -4.55 -7.84 -25.48
CA THR A 2 -5.20 -7.95 -26.78
C THR A 2 -4.27 -7.62 -27.96
N ASN A 3 -3.18 -6.88 -27.68
CA ASN A 3 -2.21 -6.47 -28.68
C ASN A 3 -0.86 -7.17 -28.48
N ASN A 4 -0.14 -7.40 -29.58
CA ASN A 4 1.22 -7.88 -29.51
C ASN A 4 2.08 -6.83 -28.78
N PRO A 5 2.97 -7.21 -27.83
CA PRO A 5 3.85 -6.28 -27.13
C PRO A 5 4.66 -5.36 -28.04
N LYS A 6 5.02 -5.81 -29.24
CA LYS A 6 5.74 -5.00 -30.24
C LYS A 6 4.90 -3.83 -30.79
N ASP A 7 3.58 -4.00 -30.80
CA ASP A 7 2.67 -2.98 -31.33
C ASP A 7 2.07 -2.11 -30.23
N ALA A 8 2.12 -2.59 -28.98
CA ALA A 8 1.51 -1.92 -27.83
C ALA A 8 2.42 -0.87 -27.15
N ARG A 9 3.73 -0.93 -27.36
CA ARG A 9 4.69 -0.04 -26.70
C ARG A 9 6.02 0.05 -27.49
N SER A 10 6.76 1.14 -27.26
CA SER A 10 8.06 1.38 -27.88
C SER A 10 9.23 0.63 -27.23
N THR A 11 9.02 0.02 -26.06
CA THR A 11 10.05 -0.68 -25.29
C THR A 11 9.71 -2.18 -25.15
N LYS A 12 10.72 -2.99 -24.83
CA LYS A 12 10.57 -4.44 -24.69
C LYS A 12 9.64 -4.80 -23.51
N TYR A 13 9.76 -4.09 -22.39
CA TYR A 13 9.01 -4.35 -21.17
C TYR A 13 8.14 -3.14 -20.82
N SER A 14 6.94 -3.40 -20.28
CA SER A 14 6.05 -2.35 -19.78
C SER A 14 6.64 -1.56 -18.63
N THR A 15 7.54 -2.19 -17.87
CA THR A 15 8.24 -1.63 -16.72
C THR A 15 9.43 -0.75 -17.08
N ASP A 16 9.82 -0.67 -18.37
CA ASP A 16 10.95 0.16 -18.81
C ASP A 16 10.79 1.64 -18.50
N ILE A 17 9.57 2.12 -18.26
CA ILE A 17 9.31 3.48 -17.80
C ILE A 17 9.97 3.78 -16.45
N ALA A 18 10.16 2.78 -15.61
CA ALA A 18 10.82 2.95 -14.31
C ALA A 18 12.33 3.27 -14.44
N LYS A 19 12.92 3.06 -15.61
CA LYS A 19 14.28 3.51 -15.89
C LYS A 19 14.43 5.03 -15.86
N PHE A 20 13.34 5.74 -16.09
CA PHE A 20 13.31 7.21 -16.04
C PHE A 20 13.64 7.77 -14.65
N ILE A 21 13.26 7.04 -13.61
CA ILE A 21 13.54 7.37 -12.20
C ILE A 21 14.69 6.55 -11.64
N GLU A 22 15.43 5.84 -12.48
CA GLU A 22 16.56 4.97 -12.09
C GLU A 22 16.17 3.92 -11.02
N ALA A 23 14.92 3.47 -11.04
CA ALA A 23 14.47 2.43 -10.14
C ALA A 23 14.95 1.05 -10.62
N PRO A 24 15.45 0.19 -9.73
CA PRO A 24 15.76 -1.21 -10.07
C PRO A 24 14.49 -1.93 -10.55
N ILE A 25 14.65 -2.75 -11.59
CA ILE A 25 13.56 -3.55 -12.16
C ILE A 25 13.97 -5.02 -12.10
N PHE A 26 13.13 -5.84 -11.47
CA PHE A 26 13.28 -7.28 -11.40
C PHE A 26 12.25 -7.95 -12.29
N HIS A 27 12.71 -8.70 -13.30
CA HIS A 27 11.84 -9.53 -14.12
C HIS A 27 11.80 -10.94 -13.53
N VAL A 28 10.63 -11.39 -13.13
CA VAL A 28 10.44 -12.72 -12.54
C VAL A 28 9.30 -13.47 -13.20
N ASN A 29 9.50 -14.78 -13.42
CA ASN A 29 8.46 -15.64 -13.95
C ASN A 29 7.43 -15.97 -12.85
N ALA A 30 6.15 -15.64 -13.06
CA ALA A 30 5.08 -15.93 -12.12
C ALA A 30 4.80 -17.44 -11.91
N ASP A 31 5.29 -18.29 -12.80
CA ASP A 31 5.20 -19.76 -12.63
C ASP A 31 6.29 -20.29 -11.66
N ASP A 32 7.21 -19.43 -11.20
CA ASP A 32 8.21 -19.76 -10.16
C ASP A 32 7.88 -18.99 -8.84
N PRO A 33 7.12 -19.61 -7.92
CA PRO A 33 6.72 -18.95 -6.68
C PRO A 33 7.89 -18.70 -5.72
N GLU A 34 8.97 -19.51 -5.77
CA GLU A 34 10.15 -19.29 -4.94
C GLU A 34 10.91 -18.05 -5.40
N ALA A 35 11.14 -17.91 -6.69
CA ALA A 35 11.77 -16.72 -7.27
C ALA A 35 10.91 -15.47 -7.03
N ALA A 36 9.60 -15.56 -7.18
CA ALA A 36 8.69 -14.46 -6.91
C ALA A 36 8.76 -14.00 -5.45
N LEU A 37 8.73 -14.93 -4.50
CA LEU A 37 8.87 -14.63 -3.07
C LEU A 37 10.23 -14.04 -2.72
N TYR A 38 11.30 -14.59 -3.29
CA TYR A 38 12.66 -14.08 -3.09
C TYR A 38 12.80 -12.64 -3.57
N VAL A 39 12.32 -12.35 -4.78
CA VAL A 39 12.36 -11.00 -5.35
C VAL A 39 11.51 -10.03 -4.55
N ALA A 40 10.32 -10.46 -4.10
CA ALA A 40 9.44 -9.61 -3.27
C ALA A 40 10.12 -9.23 -1.95
N LYS A 41 10.76 -10.19 -1.28
CA LYS A 41 11.53 -9.95 -0.06
C LYS A 41 12.71 -9.03 -0.31
N PHE A 42 13.49 -9.29 -1.35
CA PHE A 42 14.62 -8.45 -1.73
C PHE A 42 14.19 -7.00 -2.03
N ALA A 43 13.07 -6.83 -2.74
CA ALA A 43 12.52 -5.52 -3.05
C ALA A 43 12.07 -4.77 -1.78
N ALA A 44 11.45 -5.47 -0.83
CA ALA A 44 11.08 -4.90 0.46
C ALA A 44 12.32 -4.43 1.24
N ASP A 45 13.34 -5.29 1.34
CA ASP A 45 14.61 -4.96 2.01
C ASP A 45 15.33 -3.78 1.33
N TYR A 46 15.29 -3.73 0.00
CA TYR A 46 15.86 -2.62 -0.78
C TYR A 46 15.16 -1.30 -0.44
N ARG A 47 13.83 -1.28 -0.47
CA ARG A 47 13.03 -0.10 -0.12
C ARG A 47 13.31 0.36 1.31
N GLU A 48 13.35 -0.59 2.24
CA GLU A 48 13.61 -0.28 3.64
C GLU A 48 15.02 0.32 3.84
N LYS A 49 16.03 -0.27 3.20
CA LYS A 49 17.42 0.16 3.36
C LYS A 49 17.75 1.47 2.64
N PHE A 50 17.27 1.63 1.41
CA PHE A 50 17.67 2.75 0.55
C PHE A 50 16.62 3.85 0.42
N LYS A 51 15.39 3.62 0.94
CA LYS A 51 14.25 4.55 0.83
C LYS A 51 13.98 5.01 -0.62
N LYS A 52 14.20 4.09 -1.58
CA LYS A 52 14.01 4.30 -3.02
C LYS A 52 12.97 3.35 -3.56
N ASP A 53 12.40 3.72 -4.70
CA ASP A 53 11.46 2.88 -5.42
C ASP A 53 12.14 1.66 -6.03
N VAL A 54 11.36 0.60 -6.21
CA VAL A 54 11.75 -0.64 -6.88
C VAL A 54 10.55 -1.20 -7.61
N VAL A 55 10.79 -1.80 -8.76
CA VAL A 55 9.72 -2.37 -9.59
C VAL A 55 9.93 -3.87 -9.75
N ILE A 56 8.86 -4.63 -9.58
CA ILE A 56 8.81 -6.06 -9.87
C ILE A 56 7.93 -6.27 -11.10
N ASP A 57 8.52 -6.78 -12.16
CA ASP A 57 7.82 -7.23 -13.36
C ASP A 57 7.51 -8.72 -13.21
N LEU A 58 6.35 -9.02 -12.67
CA LEU A 58 5.86 -10.39 -12.51
C LEU A 58 5.24 -10.86 -13.82
N VAL A 59 6.05 -11.50 -14.65
CA VAL A 59 5.65 -11.95 -15.98
C VAL A 59 4.72 -13.15 -15.87
N CYS A 60 3.49 -12.99 -16.26
CA CYS A 60 2.45 -14.01 -16.19
C CYS A 60 1.56 -13.99 -17.45
N TYR A 61 0.63 -14.93 -17.50
CA TYR A 61 -0.40 -15.00 -18.54
C TYR A 61 -1.79 -15.08 -17.90
N ARG A 62 -2.79 -14.61 -18.65
CA ARG A 62 -4.18 -14.65 -18.22
C ARG A 62 -4.86 -15.94 -18.70
N ARG A 63 -5.43 -16.73 -17.80
CA ARG A 63 -6.13 -17.96 -18.13
C ARG A 63 -7.54 -17.74 -18.66
N SER A 64 -8.21 -16.72 -18.20
CA SER A 64 -9.58 -16.36 -18.57
C SER A 64 -9.60 -15.04 -19.34
N GLY A 65 -10.74 -14.70 -19.94
CA GLY A 65 -10.92 -13.44 -20.65
C GLY A 65 -10.83 -12.18 -19.79
N HIS A 66 -11.05 -11.03 -20.39
CA HIS A 66 -11.04 -9.75 -19.68
C HIS A 66 -12.17 -9.65 -18.66
N ASN A 67 -13.31 -10.21 -19.01
CA ASN A 67 -14.49 -10.33 -18.14
C ASN A 67 -15.11 -11.74 -18.30
N GLU A 68 -16.17 -12.01 -17.57
CA GLU A 68 -16.84 -13.32 -17.53
C GLU A 68 -17.45 -13.75 -18.87
N ALA A 69 -17.85 -12.79 -19.70
CA ALA A 69 -18.47 -13.03 -21.00
C ALA A 69 -17.47 -13.09 -22.16
N ASP A 70 -16.19 -12.78 -21.89
CA ASP A 70 -15.16 -12.70 -22.93
C ASP A 70 -14.52 -14.07 -23.21
N ASP A 71 -14.55 -14.47 -24.49
CA ASP A 71 -13.80 -15.65 -24.96
C ASP A 71 -12.56 -15.21 -25.77
N PRO A 72 -11.40 -15.14 -25.11
CA PRO A 72 -10.16 -14.70 -25.75
C PRO A 72 -9.63 -15.69 -26.80
N SER A 73 -10.15 -16.91 -26.86
CA SER A 73 -9.77 -17.89 -27.89
C SER A 73 -10.27 -17.49 -29.28
N SER A 74 -11.28 -16.62 -29.35
CA SER A 74 -11.81 -16.08 -30.62
C SER A 74 -10.81 -15.19 -31.35
N THR A 75 -9.97 -14.45 -30.62
CA THR A 75 -8.99 -13.52 -31.19
C THR A 75 -7.55 -14.04 -31.13
N GLN A 76 -7.24 -14.93 -30.19
CA GLN A 76 -5.89 -15.49 -29.97
C GLN A 76 -5.92 -17.01 -29.76
N PRO A 77 -6.37 -17.78 -30.75
CA PRO A 77 -6.62 -19.22 -30.58
C PRO A 77 -5.35 -20.01 -30.25
N LEU A 78 -4.22 -19.72 -30.88
CA LEU A 78 -2.97 -20.44 -30.65
C LEU A 78 -2.42 -20.22 -29.24
N MET A 79 -2.45 -18.97 -28.76
CA MET A 79 -2.01 -18.64 -27.41
C MET A 79 -2.88 -19.35 -26.36
N TYR A 80 -4.19 -19.31 -26.53
CA TYR A 80 -5.11 -19.94 -25.58
C TYR A 80 -5.13 -21.46 -25.66
N GLN A 81 -4.78 -22.04 -26.80
CA GLN A 81 -4.51 -23.48 -26.89
C GLN A 81 -3.30 -23.87 -26.00
N ALA A 82 -2.21 -23.11 -26.05
CA ALA A 82 -1.06 -23.31 -25.19
C ALA A 82 -1.42 -23.09 -23.71
N ILE A 83 -2.14 -22.01 -23.37
CA ILE A 83 -2.57 -21.71 -22.00
C ILE A 83 -3.45 -22.82 -21.40
N LYS A 84 -4.36 -23.39 -22.18
CA LYS A 84 -5.24 -24.49 -21.72
C LYS A 84 -4.46 -25.75 -21.33
N THR A 85 -3.35 -26.01 -22.00
CA THR A 85 -2.48 -27.18 -21.72
C THR A 85 -1.46 -26.92 -20.61
N GLN A 86 -1.17 -25.65 -20.31
CA GLN A 86 -0.22 -25.29 -19.26
C GLN A 86 -0.77 -25.68 -17.88
N PRO A 87 -0.04 -26.44 -17.05
CA PRO A 87 -0.47 -26.72 -15.68
C PRO A 87 -0.50 -25.44 -14.83
N THR A 88 -1.31 -25.45 -13.77
CA THR A 88 -1.33 -24.31 -12.82
C THR A 88 -0.03 -24.23 -12.05
N VAL A 89 0.33 -23.03 -11.56
CA VAL A 89 1.50 -22.82 -10.70
C VAL A 89 1.47 -23.78 -9.50
N LEU A 90 0.31 -23.92 -8.85
CA LEU A 90 0.14 -24.84 -7.74
C LEU A 90 0.48 -26.28 -8.12
N LYS A 91 0.05 -26.74 -9.29
CA LYS A 91 0.35 -28.10 -9.75
C LYS A 91 1.85 -28.26 -10.04
N GLN A 92 2.44 -27.33 -10.75
CA GLN A 92 3.87 -27.36 -11.09
C GLN A 92 4.73 -27.38 -9.82
N TYR A 93 4.42 -26.50 -8.86
CA TYR A 93 5.18 -26.38 -7.62
C TYR A 93 4.99 -27.61 -6.71
N LYS A 94 3.76 -28.13 -6.61
CA LYS A 94 3.50 -29.40 -5.94
C LYS A 94 4.35 -30.52 -6.52
N ASP A 95 4.32 -30.69 -7.86
CA ASP A 95 5.03 -31.78 -8.54
C ASP A 95 6.56 -31.64 -8.34
N LYS A 96 7.08 -30.41 -8.34
CA LYS A 96 8.47 -30.11 -7.99
C LYS A 96 8.80 -30.57 -6.56
N LEU A 97 8.07 -30.12 -5.57
CA LEU A 97 8.34 -30.40 -4.15
C LEU A 97 8.25 -31.91 -3.83
N ILE A 98 7.31 -32.62 -4.46
CA ILE A 98 7.20 -34.09 -4.30
C ILE A 98 8.38 -34.79 -5.02
N GLY A 99 8.75 -34.33 -6.22
CA GLY A 99 9.89 -34.87 -6.96
C GLY A 99 11.22 -34.70 -6.21
N GLU A 100 11.38 -33.55 -5.54
CA GLU A 100 12.52 -33.24 -4.68
C GLU A 100 12.43 -33.89 -3.27
N LYS A 101 11.35 -34.62 -2.98
CA LYS A 101 11.09 -35.26 -1.69
C LYS A 101 11.04 -34.30 -0.49
N ILE A 102 10.67 -33.06 -0.73
CA ILE A 102 10.51 -32.04 0.32
C ILE A 102 9.21 -32.26 1.07
N ILE A 103 8.14 -32.64 0.35
CA ILE A 103 6.85 -33.00 0.93
C ILE A 103 6.35 -34.33 0.34
N SER A 104 5.50 -35.07 1.08
CA SER A 104 4.78 -36.18 0.55
C SER A 104 3.44 -35.77 -0.07
N ASN A 105 2.83 -36.63 -0.85
CA ASN A 105 1.49 -36.38 -1.38
C ASN A 105 0.42 -36.33 -0.27
N GLU A 106 0.59 -37.09 0.79
CA GLU A 106 -0.26 -37.07 1.97
C GLU A 106 -0.19 -35.76 2.71
N GLU A 107 1.01 -35.21 2.88
CA GLU A 107 1.23 -33.86 3.48
C GLU A 107 0.60 -32.78 2.63
N TYR A 108 0.74 -32.85 1.32
CA TYR A 108 0.09 -31.90 0.42
C TYR A 108 -1.43 -31.90 0.60
N GLU A 109 -2.07 -33.08 0.57
CA GLU A 109 -3.52 -33.18 0.72
C GLU A 109 -4.01 -32.76 2.12
N LYS A 110 -3.21 -32.99 3.16
CA LYS A 110 -3.48 -32.52 4.51
C LYS A 110 -3.44 -30.98 4.57
N ASN A 111 -2.39 -30.37 4.01
CA ASN A 111 -2.22 -28.91 3.97
C ASN A 111 -3.34 -28.24 3.18
N LYS A 112 -3.72 -28.82 2.04
CA LYS A 112 -4.82 -28.32 1.21
C LYS A 112 -6.17 -28.36 1.95
N LYS A 113 -6.46 -29.44 2.68
CA LYS A 113 -7.67 -29.55 3.50
C LYS A 113 -7.67 -28.53 4.64
N SER A 114 -6.55 -28.38 5.34
CA SER A 114 -6.39 -27.41 6.41
C SER A 114 -6.61 -25.98 5.92
N TYR A 115 -5.97 -25.60 4.81
CA TYR A 115 -6.11 -24.28 4.18
C TYR A 115 -7.57 -23.99 3.81
N ARG A 116 -8.24 -24.95 3.17
CA ARG A 116 -9.64 -24.81 2.78
C ARG A 116 -10.56 -24.69 3.99
N SER A 117 -10.36 -25.49 5.03
CA SER A 117 -11.13 -25.41 6.27
C SER A 117 -10.97 -24.06 6.99
N THR A 118 -9.77 -23.47 6.96
CA THR A 118 -9.52 -22.13 7.52
C THR A 118 -10.32 -21.06 6.78
N ILE A 119 -10.31 -21.09 5.44
CA ILE A 119 -11.09 -20.15 4.62
C ILE A 119 -12.60 -20.33 4.84
N GLU A 120 -13.09 -21.56 4.89
CA GLU A 120 -14.51 -21.87 5.10
C GLU A 120 -15.04 -21.37 6.46
N LYS A 121 -14.15 -21.23 7.45
CA LYS A 121 -14.47 -20.62 8.76
C LYS A 121 -14.40 -19.09 8.76
N GLY A 122 -14.04 -18.47 7.65
CA GLY A 122 -13.81 -17.02 7.58
C GLY A 122 -12.51 -16.55 8.24
N GLU A 123 -11.61 -17.48 8.59
CA GLU A 123 -10.33 -17.16 9.21
C GLU A 123 -9.28 -16.78 8.15
N SER A 124 -8.38 -15.85 8.49
CA SER A 124 -7.27 -15.49 7.58
C SER A 124 -6.12 -16.49 7.69
N VAL A 125 -5.66 -17.01 6.55
CA VAL A 125 -4.46 -17.84 6.47
C VAL A 125 -3.16 -17.01 6.46
N ALA A 126 -3.24 -15.73 6.10
CA ALA A 126 -2.08 -14.84 6.00
C ALA A 126 -1.47 -14.49 7.36
N TYR A 127 -2.30 -14.38 8.40
CA TYR A 127 -1.82 -14.06 9.75
C TYR A 127 -0.88 -15.11 10.35
N ASN A 128 -0.94 -16.35 9.85
CA ASN A 128 -0.07 -17.43 10.32
C ASN A 128 1.28 -17.47 9.59
N LEU A 129 1.43 -16.75 8.48
CA LEU A 129 2.61 -16.75 7.63
C LEU A 129 3.45 -15.48 7.77
N ALA A 130 2.83 -14.37 8.15
CA ALA A 130 3.53 -13.13 8.42
C ALA A 130 3.88 -13.07 9.91
N SER A 131 5.18 -12.90 10.23
CA SER A 131 5.54 -12.36 11.54
C SER A 131 4.73 -11.07 11.72
N LYS A 132 4.07 -10.92 12.88
CA LYS A 132 3.33 -9.69 13.18
C LYS A 132 4.23 -8.51 12.82
N SER A 133 3.84 -7.75 11.80
CA SER A 133 4.45 -6.46 11.52
C SER A 133 4.31 -5.62 12.78
N ASN A 134 5.26 -4.74 13.06
CA ASN A 134 5.13 -3.75 14.11
C ASN A 134 3.73 -3.13 13.98
N ASP A 135 2.90 -3.34 14.99
CA ASP A 135 1.50 -2.90 15.01
C ASP A 135 1.37 -1.36 14.98
N ASP A 136 2.48 -0.63 15.05
CA ASP A 136 2.53 0.84 15.04
C ASP A 136 1.94 1.51 13.79
N LEU A 137 1.77 0.73 12.69
CA LEU A 137 1.13 1.21 11.46
C LEU A 137 -0.27 0.65 11.25
N TRP A 138 -0.75 -0.21 12.15
CA TRP A 138 -2.08 -0.77 12.08
C TRP A 138 -3.10 0.22 12.61
N PHE A 139 -4.00 0.63 11.74
CA PHE A 139 -5.13 1.47 12.13
C PHE A 139 -6.36 0.58 12.39
N ASP A 140 -6.87 0.63 13.61
CA ASP A 140 -8.10 -0.08 13.98
C ASP A 140 -9.31 0.61 13.34
N TRP A 141 -9.86 -0.02 12.31
CA TRP A 141 -11.04 0.44 11.60
C TRP A 141 -12.35 0.01 12.26
N ASP A 142 -12.34 -0.98 13.17
CA ASP A 142 -13.56 -1.56 13.74
C ASP A 142 -14.42 -0.50 14.45
N LYS A 143 -13.79 0.47 15.08
CA LYS A 143 -14.48 1.60 15.74
C LYS A 143 -15.21 2.56 14.79
N TYR A 144 -14.99 2.44 13.48
CA TYR A 144 -15.65 3.26 12.44
C TYR A 144 -16.64 2.47 11.60
N LEU A 145 -16.72 1.15 11.82
CA LEU A 145 -17.72 0.30 11.20
C LEU A 145 -19.06 0.50 11.93
N GLU A 146 -20.17 0.29 11.22
CA GLU A 146 -21.53 0.39 11.76
C GLU A 146 -21.98 1.80 12.19
N THR A 147 -21.23 2.86 11.84
CA THR A 147 -21.66 4.23 12.08
C THR A 147 -22.72 4.65 11.04
N ASN A 148 -23.75 5.36 11.53
CA ASN A 148 -24.75 5.94 10.64
C ASN A 148 -24.18 7.21 9.99
N TRP A 149 -24.02 7.24 8.69
CA TRP A 149 -23.51 8.41 7.95
C TRP A 149 -24.37 9.68 8.08
N LYS A 150 -25.61 9.57 8.62
CA LYS A 150 -26.52 10.68 8.89
C LYS A 150 -26.37 11.28 10.30
N GLU A 151 -25.55 10.67 11.15
CA GLU A 151 -25.26 11.22 12.47
C GLU A 151 -24.34 12.45 12.32
N ASP A 152 -24.73 13.54 12.98
CA ASP A 152 -23.89 14.74 13.03
C ASP A 152 -22.74 14.52 14.03
N PRO A 153 -21.48 14.42 13.57
CA PRO A 153 -20.37 14.24 14.47
C PRO A 153 -20.11 15.51 15.28
N ILE A 154 -19.68 15.35 16.52
CA ILE A 154 -19.21 16.46 17.33
C ILE A 154 -17.82 16.87 16.83
N THR A 155 -17.76 17.97 16.08
CA THR A 155 -16.49 18.50 15.51
C THR A 155 -15.93 19.70 16.27
N SER A 156 -16.57 20.09 17.38
CA SER A 156 -16.16 21.25 18.19
C SER A 156 -14.97 20.90 19.08
N ILE A 157 -14.00 21.82 19.14
CA ILE A 157 -12.80 21.71 19.98
C ILE A 157 -12.83 22.80 21.03
N LYS A 158 -12.35 22.50 22.24
CA LYS A 158 -12.25 23.49 23.31
C LYS A 158 -11.18 24.53 22.98
N GLN A 159 -11.50 25.81 23.11
CA GLN A 159 -10.57 26.91 22.86
C GLN A 159 -9.23 26.75 23.61
N LYS A 160 -9.26 26.30 24.84
CA LYS A 160 -8.05 26.04 25.63
C LYS A 160 -7.12 25.04 24.93
N GLN A 161 -7.66 24.00 24.30
CA GLN A 161 -6.86 23.01 23.56
C GLN A 161 -6.21 23.65 22.34
N ILE A 162 -6.97 24.42 21.57
CA ILE A 162 -6.43 25.15 20.39
C ILE A 162 -5.29 26.08 20.80
N ILE A 163 -5.41 26.79 21.91
CA ILE A 163 -4.35 27.69 22.41
C ILE A 163 -3.08 26.89 22.70
N CYS A 164 -3.19 25.81 23.47
CA CYS A 164 -2.04 24.95 23.82
C CYS A 164 -1.36 24.39 22.56
N ASP A 165 -2.14 23.79 21.66
CA ASP A 165 -1.63 23.17 20.44
C ASP A 165 -0.91 24.18 19.54
N ILE A 166 -1.48 25.37 19.35
CA ILE A 166 -0.92 26.39 18.50
C ILE A 166 0.31 27.05 19.14
N GLU A 167 0.33 27.26 20.45
CA GLU A 167 1.52 27.77 21.15
C GLU A 167 2.68 26.77 21.02
N GLU A 168 2.43 25.46 21.10
CA GLU A 168 3.43 24.44 20.89
C GLU A 168 3.97 24.43 19.46
N ILE A 169 3.09 24.41 18.45
CA ILE A 169 3.47 24.41 17.02
C ILE A 169 4.24 25.67 16.64
N CYS A 170 3.87 26.82 17.19
CA CYS A 170 4.52 28.09 16.89
C CYS A 170 5.75 28.38 17.76
N ASN A 171 6.08 27.48 18.70
CA ASN A 171 7.26 27.59 19.53
C ASN A 171 8.52 27.21 18.76
N VAL A 172 9.28 28.17 18.33
CA VAL A 172 10.52 27.96 17.56
C VAL A 172 11.69 27.69 18.51
N PRO A 173 12.49 26.62 18.29
CA PRO A 173 13.69 26.38 19.08
C PRO A 173 14.65 27.56 19.08
N ALA A 174 15.30 27.85 20.22
CA ALA A 174 16.15 29.00 20.38
C ALA A 174 17.37 29.08 19.43
N ASN A 175 17.77 27.92 18.90
CA ASN A 175 18.88 27.79 17.95
C ASN A 175 18.44 27.79 16.48
N PHE A 176 17.18 28.12 16.20
CA PHE A 176 16.64 28.14 14.84
C PHE A 176 16.18 29.56 14.46
N GLU A 177 16.75 30.11 13.38
CA GLU A 177 16.35 31.42 12.85
C GLU A 177 15.21 31.27 11.85
N VAL A 178 14.06 31.84 12.20
CA VAL A 178 12.88 31.85 11.32
C VAL A 178 12.88 33.12 10.48
N GLN A 179 12.57 32.98 9.20
CA GLN A 179 12.40 34.10 8.29
C GLN A 179 11.31 35.05 8.80
N LYS A 180 11.55 36.37 8.72
CA LYS A 180 10.70 37.42 9.32
C LYS A 180 9.21 37.33 8.94
N LYS A 181 8.89 36.97 7.69
CA LYS A 181 7.49 36.82 7.25
C LYS A 181 6.83 35.61 7.91
N VAL A 182 7.58 34.49 8.05
CA VAL A 182 7.09 33.27 8.72
C VAL A 182 6.87 33.54 10.20
N LYS A 183 7.80 34.22 10.86
CA LYS A 183 7.62 34.60 12.26
C LYS A 183 6.34 35.43 12.47
N LYS A 184 6.09 36.41 11.60
CA LYS A 184 4.87 37.22 11.65
C LYS A 184 3.60 36.34 11.52
N ILE A 185 3.65 35.32 10.67
CA ILE A 185 2.54 34.37 10.53
C ILE A 185 2.33 33.57 11.84
N PHE A 186 3.40 33.13 12.48
CA PHE A 186 3.34 32.42 13.76
C PHE A 186 2.75 33.32 14.86
N ASP A 187 3.22 34.52 14.98
CA ASP A 187 2.69 35.50 15.95
C ASP A 187 1.18 35.77 15.72
N GLN A 188 0.76 35.88 14.46
CA GLN A 188 -0.66 36.02 14.10
C GLN A 188 -1.49 34.74 14.45
N ARG A 189 -0.93 33.58 14.27
CA ARG A 189 -1.63 32.32 14.63
C ARG A 189 -1.87 32.22 16.14
N VAL A 190 -0.88 32.58 16.93
CA VAL A 190 -1.03 32.63 18.39
C VAL A 190 -2.11 33.67 18.79
N ALA A 191 -2.10 34.85 18.17
CA ALA A 191 -3.13 35.87 18.40
C ALA A 191 -4.54 35.41 17.99
N MET A 192 -4.66 34.68 16.87
CA MET A 192 -5.93 34.03 16.47
C MET A 192 -6.41 33.00 17.48
N ALA A 193 -5.51 32.12 17.97
CA ALA A 193 -5.87 31.12 18.97
C ALA A 193 -6.39 31.77 20.27
N LYS A 194 -5.83 32.90 20.67
CA LYS A 194 -6.24 33.68 21.84
C LYS A 194 -7.52 34.50 21.62
N GLY A 195 -8.01 34.57 20.37
CA GLY A 195 -9.20 35.37 20.03
C GLY A 195 -8.91 36.87 19.83
N GLU A 196 -7.65 37.27 19.79
CA GLU A 196 -7.22 38.68 19.55
C GLU A 196 -7.35 39.08 18.07
N LEU A 197 -7.29 38.09 17.18
CA LEU A 197 -7.50 38.24 15.74
C LEU A 197 -8.60 37.24 15.25
N LYS A 198 -9.28 37.62 14.16
CA LYS A 198 -10.21 36.71 13.48
C LYS A 198 -9.49 35.59 12.78
N PHE A 199 -10.07 34.40 12.79
CA PHE A 199 -9.55 33.24 12.09
C PHE A 199 -9.53 33.45 10.58
N ASN A 200 -8.48 33.01 9.95
CA ASN A 200 -8.41 32.81 8.50
C ASN A 200 -8.37 31.30 8.18
N TRP A 201 -8.53 30.98 6.91
CA TRP A 201 -8.58 29.58 6.49
C TRP A 201 -7.29 28.79 6.79
N GLY A 202 -6.13 29.40 6.60
CA GLY A 202 -4.83 28.75 6.89
C GLY A 202 -4.64 28.46 8.38
N PHE A 203 -5.18 29.32 9.27
CA PHE A 203 -5.22 29.04 10.69
C PHE A 203 -6.21 27.91 11.03
N ALA A 204 -7.42 27.94 10.45
CA ALA A 204 -8.44 26.94 10.71
C ALA A 204 -7.99 25.53 10.28
N GLU A 205 -7.34 25.44 9.13
CA GLU A 205 -6.73 24.20 8.63
C GLU A 205 -5.67 23.67 9.60
N MET A 206 -4.73 24.51 10.04
CA MET A 206 -3.70 24.11 11.00
C MET A 206 -4.29 23.69 12.35
N ALA A 207 -5.29 24.39 12.85
CA ALA A 207 -5.98 24.04 14.09
C ALA A 207 -6.68 22.69 13.99
N ALA A 208 -7.26 22.37 12.81
CA ALA A 208 -7.85 21.05 12.57
C ALA A 208 -6.79 19.94 12.57
N TYR A 209 -5.64 20.15 11.92
CA TYR A 209 -4.56 19.17 11.96
C TYR A 209 -3.99 18.98 13.37
N SER A 210 -3.77 20.05 14.11
CA SER A 210 -3.25 19.95 15.47
C SER A 210 -4.21 19.19 16.40
N SER A 211 -5.49 19.46 16.29
CA SER A 211 -6.47 18.75 17.11
C SER A 211 -6.54 17.26 16.83
N LEU A 212 -6.49 16.86 15.55
CA LEU A 212 -6.45 15.45 15.17
C LEU A 212 -5.19 14.76 15.72
N LEU A 213 -4.03 15.42 15.62
CA LEU A 213 -2.78 14.88 16.19
C LEU A 213 -2.85 14.74 17.71
N SER A 214 -3.41 15.73 18.42
CA SER A 214 -3.62 15.69 19.86
C SER A 214 -4.58 14.58 20.29
N GLU A 215 -5.51 14.18 19.43
CA GLU A 215 -6.40 13.04 19.62
C GLU A 215 -5.78 11.69 19.20
N GLY A 216 -4.53 11.69 18.72
CA GLY A 216 -3.79 10.49 18.34
C GLY A 216 -4.01 10.03 16.89
N TYR A 217 -4.62 10.85 16.04
CA TYR A 217 -4.77 10.53 14.62
C TYR A 217 -3.54 10.96 13.83
N PRO A 218 -2.80 10.04 13.19
CA PRO A 218 -1.66 10.39 12.38
C PRO A 218 -2.07 11.11 11.10
N ILE A 219 -1.32 12.14 10.72
CA ILE A 219 -1.55 12.90 9.50
C ILE A 219 -0.35 12.74 8.58
N ARG A 220 -0.60 12.37 7.33
CA ARG A 220 0.39 12.38 6.27
C ARG A 220 0.14 13.60 5.38
N PHE A 221 1.06 14.55 5.43
CA PHE A 221 1.06 15.72 4.55
C PHE A 221 2.06 15.51 3.43
N SER A 222 1.66 15.71 2.18
CA SER A 222 2.54 15.53 1.03
C SER A 222 2.24 16.55 -0.06
N GLY A 223 3.28 17.05 -0.72
CA GLY A 223 3.19 18.06 -1.77
C GLY A 223 4.57 18.58 -2.16
N GLN A 224 4.61 19.73 -2.81
CA GLN A 224 5.84 20.48 -3.06
C GLN A 224 6.03 21.52 -1.96
N ASP A 225 7.28 21.74 -1.53
CA ASP A 225 7.66 22.77 -0.53
C ASP A 225 6.83 22.67 0.78
N ILE A 226 6.77 21.46 1.31
CA ILE A 226 6.02 21.18 2.54
C ILE A 226 6.97 21.20 3.74
#